data_54a667f030a4c8259dab6ba2dc2ff63d
#
_entry.id   54a667f030a4c8259dab6ba2dc2ff63d
#
_cell.length_a   1.000
_cell.length_b   1.000
_cell.length_c   1.000
_cell.angle_alpha   90.00
_cell.angle_beta   90.00
_cell.angle_gamma   90.00
#
_symmetry.space_group_name_H-M   'P 1'
#
loop_
_entity.id
_entity.type
_entity.pdbx_description
1 polymer ?
#
loop_
_entity_poly.entity_id
_entity_poly.type
_entity_poly.pdbx_seq_one_letter_code
_entity_poly.pdbx_strand_id
1 'polypeptide(L)'
;MKHITIKRAEQSDVDAIMELMQEAVDTVKVSDWFLPDDRQYVSEHIIDRGFTLKAVNSSNEILGFFIVDFPDRSKHNLEYDLDYDDDKIRKVAHMDYAVVTSKARGLGLQRRFFEEAEKQLEDTPYEYFLGTVHPDNIYSRTNFLKEGYREARRMSKYGGMQRVIMEKEK
;
A
#
# COMPACT_ATOMS: atom_id res chain seq x y z
N MET A 1 -7.17 22.15 14.70
CA MET A 1 -6.62 20.97 13.98
C MET A 1 -7.31 20.84 12.62
N LYS A 2 -6.56 20.71 11.55
CA LYS A 2 -7.15 20.43 10.23
C LYS A 2 -7.79 19.04 10.29
N HIS A 3 -9.09 18.97 10.14
CA HIS A 3 -9.81 17.70 10.12
C HIS A 3 -9.44 16.94 8.83
N ILE A 4 -8.90 15.74 8.96
CA ILE A 4 -8.54 14.86 7.84
C ILE A 4 -9.41 13.60 7.91
N THR A 5 -10.09 13.29 6.81
CA THR A 5 -10.94 12.12 6.66
C THR A 5 -10.29 11.13 5.71
N ILE A 6 -10.34 9.83 6.04
CA ILE A 6 -9.96 8.75 5.11
C ILE A 6 -11.23 8.13 4.55
N LYS A 7 -11.30 7.99 3.23
CA LYS A 7 -12.43 7.41 2.51
C LYS A 7 -11.99 6.75 1.20
N ARG A 8 -12.89 6.01 0.58
CA ARG A 8 -12.63 5.40 -0.74
C ARG A 8 -12.35 6.47 -1.79
N ALA A 9 -11.36 6.20 -2.63
CA ALA A 9 -11.10 6.98 -3.83
C ALA A 9 -12.09 6.62 -4.93
N GLU A 10 -12.33 7.56 -5.84
CA GLU A 10 -13.20 7.45 -7.01
C GLU A 10 -12.41 7.68 -8.28
N GLN A 11 -12.96 7.34 -9.45
CA GLN A 11 -12.27 7.54 -10.74
C GLN A 11 -11.88 9.00 -11.01
N SER A 12 -12.67 9.94 -10.50
CA SER A 12 -12.34 11.37 -10.58
C SER A 12 -11.08 11.76 -9.79
N ASP A 13 -10.58 10.90 -8.91
CA ASP A 13 -9.38 11.14 -8.10
C ASP A 13 -8.08 10.67 -8.78
N VAL A 14 -8.17 9.96 -9.90
CA VAL A 14 -7.01 9.33 -10.55
C VAL A 14 -5.91 10.34 -10.88
N ASP A 15 -6.28 11.51 -11.42
CA ASP A 15 -5.29 12.56 -11.76
C ASP A 15 -4.52 13.02 -10.51
N ALA A 16 -5.22 13.32 -9.44
CA ALA A 16 -4.59 13.75 -8.18
C ALA A 16 -3.73 12.64 -7.55
N ILE A 17 -4.16 11.38 -7.64
CA ILE A 17 -3.37 10.24 -7.18
C ILE A 17 -2.09 10.10 -8.00
N MET A 18 -2.16 10.25 -9.32
CA MET A 18 -0.98 10.21 -10.18
C MET A 18 0.00 11.35 -9.91
N GLU A 19 -0.49 12.54 -9.57
CA GLU A 19 0.36 13.66 -9.14
C GLU A 19 1.09 13.32 -7.82
N LEU A 20 0.41 12.72 -6.84
CA LEU A 20 1.04 12.26 -5.60
C LEU A 20 2.02 11.11 -5.84
N MET A 21 1.73 10.21 -6.77
CA MET A 21 2.66 9.15 -7.19
C MET A 21 3.95 9.75 -7.74
N GLN A 22 3.84 10.77 -8.59
CA GLN A 22 4.98 11.49 -9.16
C GLN A 22 5.75 12.27 -8.07
N GLU A 23 5.06 12.93 -7.15
CA GLU A 23 5.71 13.57 -5.98
C GLU A 23 6.53 12.55 -5.18
N ALA A 24 6.00 11.36 -4.97
CA ALA A 24 6.72 10.29 -4.26
C ALA A 24 8.00 9.88 -5.00
N VAL A 25 7.94 9.73 -6.33
CA VAL A 25 9.13 9.48 -7.16
C VAL A 25 10.15 10.59 -7.03
N ASP A 26 9.72 11.85 -7.10
CA ASP A 26 10.60 13.02 -7.09
C ASP A 26 11.24 13.28 -5.73
N THR A 27 10.59 12.85 -4.65
CA THR A 27 11.02 13.14 -3.27
C THR A 27 11.59 11.94 -2.52
N VAL A 28 11.53 10.74 -3.09
CA VAL A 28 12.10 9.55 -2.45
C VAL A 28 13.62 9.71 -2.30
N LYS A 29 14.11 9.37 -1.12
CA LYS A 29 15.54 9.56 -0.77
C LYS A 29 16.48 8.69 -1.61
N VAL A 30 16.03 7.47 -1.94
CA VAL A 30 16.76 6.50 -2.77
C VAL A 30 15.77 5.93 -3.76
N SER A 31 16.08 5.98 -5.06
CA SER A 31 15.15 5.59 -6.13
C SER A 31 14.61 4.17 -5.99
N ASP A 32 15.42 3.22 -5.51
CA ASP A 32 15.03 1.82 -5.30
C ASP A 32 14.00 1.61 -4.19
N TRP A 33 13.75 2.64 -3.37
CA TRP A 33 12.79 2.53 -2.26
C TRP A 33 11.35 2.68 -2.69
N PHE A 34 11.11 3.23 -3.87
CA PHE A 34 9.77 3.46 -4.39
C PHE A 34 9.70 3.11 -5.88
N LEU A 35 8.84 2.16 -6.23
CA LEU A 35 8.57 1.74 -7.60
C LEU A 35 7.16 2.20 -7.96
N PRO A 36 7.01 3.22 -8.85
CA PRO A 36 5.68 3.70 -9.22
C PRO A 36 4.97 2.74 -10.18
N ASP A 37 3.66 2.85 -10.22
CA ASP A 37 2.81 2.24 -11.23
C ASP A 37 2.15 3.30 -12.11
N ASP A 38 1.49 2.86 -13.17
CA ASP A 38 0.86 3.73 -14.14
C ASP A 38 -0.61 4.05 -13.79
N ARG A 39 -1.20 4.91 -14.61
CA ARG A 39 -2.60 5.34 -14.49
C ARG A 39 -3.58 4.17 -14.58
N GLN A 40 -3.31 3.18 -15.45
CA GLN A 40 -4.16 2.02 -15.61
C GLN A 40 -4.22 1.21 -14.32
N TYR A 41 -3.08 0.98 -13.70
CA TYR A 41 -3.00 0.29 -12.39
C TYR A 41 -3.86 1.00 -11.33
N VAL A 42 -3.70 2.32 -11.18
CA VAL A 42 -4.48 3.11 -10.23
C VAL A 42 -5.97 3.01 -10.53
N SER A 43 -6.38 3.15 -11.78
CA SER A 43 -7.78 3.08 -12.20
C SER A 43 -8.39 1.70 -11.91
N GLU A 44 -7.69 0.62 -12.22
CA GLU A 44 -8.14 -0.76 -11.96
C GLU A 44 -8.32 -1.03 -10.46
N HIS A 45 -7.46 -0.47 -9.61
CA HIS A 45 -7.54 -0.61 -8.14
C HIS A 45 -8.57 0.32 -7.48
N ILE A 46 -9.26 1.11 -8.26
CA ILE A 46 -10.47 1.82 -7.84
C ILE A 46 -11.71 1.04 -8.26
N ILE A 47 -11.66 0.35 -9.41
CA ILE A 47 -12.81 -0.41 -9.98
C ILE A 47 -13.03 -1.71 -9.22
N ASP A 48 -12.13 -2.70 -9.36
CA ASP A 48 -12.36 -4.06 -8.88
C ASP A 48 -11.12 -4.90 -8.53
N ARG A 49 -9.91 -4.42 -8.85
CA ARG A 49 -8.65 -5.15 -8.56
C ARG A 49 -8.21 -5.05 -7.09
N GLY A 50 -9.00 -4.42 -6.27
CA GLY A 50 -8.77 -4.13 -4.89
C GLY A 50 -9.56 -2.91 -4.49
N PHE A 51 -8.95 -2.03 -3.72
CA PHE A 51 -9.51 -0.71 -3.45
C PHE A 51 -8.42 0.31 -3.15
N THR A 52 -8.77 1.58 -3.31
CA THR A 52 -7.90 2.70 -2.98
C THR A 52 -8.57 3.60 -1.94
N LEU A 53 -7.81 3.96 -0.92
CA LEU A 53 -8.20 4.95 0.09
C LEU A 53 -7.53 6.27 -0.23
N LYS A 54 -8.20 7.37 0.09
CA LYS A 54 -7.65 8.73 0.05
C LYS A 54 -7.81 9.43 1.39
N ALA A 55 -6.84 10.23 1.77
CA ALA A 55 -6.93 11.14 2.91
C ALA A 55 -7.22 12.55 2.38
N VAL A 56 -8.31 13.15 2.82
CA VAL A 56 -8.71 14.50 2.39
C VAL A 56 -8.83 15.45 3.56
N ASN A 57 -8.41 16.70 3.35
CA ASN A 57 -8.61 17.76 4.32
C ASN A 57 -9.98 18.42 4.17
N SER A 58 -10.28 19.42 5.01
CA SER A 58 -11.55 20.16 4.98
C SER A 58 -11.80 20.95 3.69
N SER A 59 -10.76 21.18 2.88
CA SER A 59 -10.86 21.82 1.57
C SER A 59 -10.95 20.82 0.41
N ASN A 60 -11.16 19.53 0.72
CA ASN A 60 -11.20 18.43 -0.25
C ASN A 60 -9.87 18.18 -1.00
N GLU A 61 -8.76 18.71 -0.51
CA GLU A 61 -7.44 18.42 -1.06
C GLU A 61 -7.01 17.00 -0.64
N ILE A 62 -6.53 16.20 -1.59
CA ILE A 62 -6.02 14.85 -1.31
C ILE A 62 -4.58 14.97 -0.78
N LEU A 63 -4.36 14.51 0.44
CA LEU A 63 -3.07 14.57 1.13
C LEU A 63 -2.28 13.27 1.07
N GLY A 64 -2.89 12.21 0.59
CA GLY A 64 -2.28 10.90 0.46
C GLY A 64 -3.26 9.86 -0.04
N PHE A 65 -2.72 8.72 -0.44
CA PHE A 65 -3.52 7.57 -0.85
C PHE A 65 -2.89 6.26 -0.37
N PHE A 66 -3.71 5.22 -0.36
CA PHE A 66 -3.32 3.87 0.01
C PHE A 66 -4.00 2.89 -0.93
N ILE A 67 -3.22 2.02 -1.57
CA ILE A 67 -3.75 1.00 -2.49
C ILE A 67 -3.67 -0.37 -1.85
N VAL A 68 -4.81 -1.06 -1.82
CA VAL A 68 -4.92 -2.48 -1.51
C VAL A 68 -5.16 -3.23 -2.80
N ASP A 69 -4.32 -4.22 -3.09
CA ASP A 69 -4.42 -5.08 -4.27
C ASP A 69 -4.95 -6.46 -3.87
N PHE A 70 -5.83 -7.01 -4.69
CA PHE A 70 -6.30 -8.39 -4.60
C PHE A 70 -5.65 -9.22 -5.71
N PRO A 71 -4.45 -9.79 -5.46
CA PRO A 71 -3.66 -10.41 -6.52
C PRO A 71 -4.21 -11.76 -7.00
N ASP A 72 -5.04 -12.42 -6.18
CA ASP A 72 -5.56 -13.77 -6.45
C ASP A 72 -4.43 -14.71 -6.92
N ARG A 73 -4.60 -15.41 -8.02
CA ARG A 73 -3.60 -16.32 -8.61
C ARG A 73 -2.61 -15.63 -9.55
N SER A 74 -2.61 -14.31 -9.59
CA SER A 74 -1.61 -13.56 -10.38
C SER A 74 -0.19 -13.96 -9.98
N LYS A 75 0.71 -14.04 -10.95
CA LYS A 75 2.14 -14.29 -10.71
C LYS A 75 2.82 -13.24 -9.80
N HIS A 76 2.18 -12.11 -9.58
CA HIS A 76 2.64 -11.04 -8.70
C HIS A 76 2.27 -11.26 -7.23
N ASN A 77 1.42 -12.27 -6.93
CA ASN A 77 1.07 -12.56 -5.55
C ASN A 77 2.31 -12.96 -4.75
N LEU A 78 2.56 -12.22 -3.68
CA LEU A 78 3.75 -12.41 -2.83
C LEU A 78 3.76 -13.76 -2.11
N GLU A 79 2.63 -14.46 -2.00
CA GLU A 79 2.57 -15.80 -1.42
C GLU A 79 3.43 -16.80 -2.22
N TYR A 80 3.63 -16.59 -3.54
CA TYR A 80 4.53 -17.42 -4.33
C TYR A 80 6.01 -17.29 -3.92
N ASP A 81 6.36 -16.18 -3.29
CA ASP A 81 7.72 -15.92 -2.80
C ASP A 81 7.93 -16.40 -1.36
N LEU A 82 6.88 -16.88 -0.72
CA LEU A 82 6.91 -17.51 0.61
C LEU A 82 6.83 -19.03 0.47
N ASP A 83 6.37 -19.72 1.49
CA ASP A 83 6.11 -21.17 1.44
C ASP A 83 4.73 -21.39 0.78
N TYR A 84 4.65 -21.23 -0.53
CA TYR A 84 3.43 -21.27 -1.30
C TYR A 84 2.40 -22.27 -0.77
N ASP A 85 1.21 -21.74 -0.48
CA ASP A 85 0.05 -22.50 -0.01
C ASP A 85 -1.17 -22.18 -0.87
N ASP A 86 -1.73 -23.20 -1.54
CA ASP A 86 -2.86 -23.03 -2.47
C ASP A 86 -4.14 -22.57 -1.76
N ASP A 87 -4.30 -22.90 -0.47
CA ASP A 87 -5.45 -22.45 0.33
C ASP A 87 -5.34 -20.97 0.73
N LYS A 88 -4.11 -20.46 0.86
CA LYS A 88 -3.85 -19.06 1.21
C LYS A 88 -3.91 -18.11 0.02
N ILE A 89 -3.51 -18.56 -1.18
CA ILE A 89 -3.27 -17.69 -2.33
C ILE A 89 -4.45 -16.76 -2.65
N ARG A 90 -5.68 -17.23 -2.51
CA ARG A 90 -6.90 -16.45 -2.79
C ARG A 90 -7.35 -15.56 -1.64
N LYS A 91 -6.70 -15.69 -0.48
CA LYS A 91 -7.03 -14.96 0.74
C LYS A 91 -6.01 -13.87 1.04
N VAL A 92 -5.10 -13.61 0.11
CA VAL A 92 -4.06 -12.59 0.22
C VAL A 92 -4.57 -11.24 -0.26
N ALA A 93 -4.36 -10.21 0.54
CA ALA A 93 -4.46 -8.81 0.12
C ALA A 93 -3.08 -8.17 0.24
N HIS A 94 -2.64 -7.45 -0.79
CA HIS A 94 -1.41 -6.68 -0.73
C HIS A 94 -1.69 -5.28 -0.18
N MET A 95 -0.93 -4.86 0.81
CA MET A 95 -0.82 -3.47 1.26
C MET A 95 0.25 -2.81 0.38
N ASP A 96 -0.17 -2.34 -0.79
CA ASP A 96 0.72 -2.13 -1.92
C ASP A 96 1.36 -0.74 -1.94
N TYR A 97 0.56 0.31 -1.77
CA TYR A 97 1.05 1.69 -1.73
C TYR A 97 0.55 2.43 -0.51
N ALA A 98 1.45 3.18 0.13
CA ALA A 98 1.16 4.13 1.20
C ALA A 98 1.90 5.44 0.91
N VAL A 99 1.25 6.36 0.20
CA VAL A 99 1.84 7.63 -0.21
C VAL A 99 1.18 8.78 0.54
N VAL A 100 2.00 9.65 1.12
CA VAL A 100 1.57 10.87 1.82
C VAL A 100 2.38 12.03 1.28
N THR A 101 1.68 13.12 0.88
CA THR A 101 2.35 14.34 0.43
C THR A 101 3.32 14.88 1.48
N SER A 102 4.39 15.52 1.05
CA SER A 102 5.38 16.14 1.94
C SER A 102 4.75 17.11 2.95
N LYS A 103 3.69 17.82 2.57
CA LYS A 103 2.94 18.76 3.42
C LYS A 103 2.22 18.10 4.59
N ALA A 104 1.92 16.81 4.50
CA ALA A 104 1.16 16.05 5.50
C ALA A 104 2.00 14.99 6.23
N ARG A 105 3.31 15.00 6.05
CA ARG A 105 4.21 14.13 6.80
C ARG A 105 4.15 14.44 8.30
N GLY A 106 4.32 13.40 9.11
CA GLY A 106 4.26 13.52 10.57
C GLY A 106 2.85 13.57 11.17
N LEU A 107 1.78 13.54 10.35
CA LEU A 107 0.39 13.53 10.81
C LEU A 107 -0.16 12.11 11.09
N GLY A 108 0.69 11.09 11.00
CA GLY A 108 0.28 9.70 11.25
C GLY A 108 -0.64 9.10 10.19
N LEU A 109 -0.70 9.68 8.99
CA LEU A 109 -1.64 9.24 7.93
C LEU A 109 -1.37 7.82 7.45
N GLN A 110 -0.11 7.39 7.35
CA GLN A 110 0.20 6.02 6.95
C GLN A 110 -0.41 5.01 7.91
N ARG A 111 -0.24 5.21 9.21
CA ARG A 111 -0.86 4.37 10.23
C ARG A 111 -2.39 4.33 10.07
N ARG A 112 -3.02 5.48 9.94
CA ARG A 112 -4.47 5.58 9.75
C ARG A 112 -4.96 4.88 8.49
N PHE A 113 -4.16 4.87 7.42
CA PHE A 113 -4.46 4.10 6.21
C PHE A 113 -4.43 2.59 6.48
N PHE A 114 -3.43 2.08 7.17
CA PHE A 114 -3.40 0.67 7.56
C PHE A 114 -4.62 0.28 8.39
N GLU A 115 -4.91 1.04 9.42
CA GLU A 115 -6.06 0.81 10.30
C GLU A 115 -7.38 0.80 9.52
N GLU A 116 -7.60 1.77 8.63
CA GLU A 116 -8.82 1.83 7.81
C GLU A 116 -8.89 0.71 6.77
N ALA A 117 -7.77 0.38 6.12
CA ALA A 117 -7.71 -0.72 5.16
C ALA A 117 -8.04 -2.06 5.83
N GLU A 118 -7.44 -2.36 6.96
CA GLU A 118 -7.70 -3.59 7.70
C GLU A 118 -9.15 -3.66 8.20
N LYS A 119 -9.69 -2.54 8.66
CA LYS A 119 -11.11 -2.44 9.05
C LYS A 119 -12.05 -2.78 7.89
N GLN A 120 -11.75 -2.27 6.68
CA GLN A 120 -12.56 -2.58 5.50
C GLN A 120 -12.40 -4.03 5.02
N LEU A 121 -11.33 -4.71 5.42
CA LEU A 121 -11.11 -6.13 5.13
C LEU A 121 -11.67 -7.08 6.19
N GLU A 122 -12.17 -6.55 7.31
CA GLU A 122 -12.58 -7.35 8.48
C GLU A 122 -13.61 -8.43 8.13
N ASP A 123 -14.67 -8.05 7.40
CA ASP A 123 -15.76 -8.95 7.00
C ASP A 123 -15.58 -9.51 5.58
N THR A 124 -14.36 -9.64 5.11
CA THR A 124 -14.02 -10.17 3.78
C THR A 124 -13.29 -11.53 3.88
N PRO A 125 -13.18 -12.29 2.77
CA PRO A 125 -12.40 -13.53 2.73
C PRO A 125 -10.89 -13.34 2.87
N TYR A 126 -10.37 -12.12 2.82
CA TYR A 126 -8.94 -11.84 2.89
C TYR A 126 -8.46 -11.98 4.34
N GLU A 127 -7.47 -12.83 4.54
CA GLU A 127 -6.95 -13.20 5.86
C GLU A 127 -5.45 -12.92 6.02
N TYR A 128 -4.71 -12.81 4.90
CA TYR A 128 -3.26 -12.63 4.88
C TYR A 128 -2.92 -11.32 4.20
N PHE A 129 -2.31 -10.40 4.97
CA PHE A 129 -1.93 -9.08 4.49
C PHE A 129 -0.44 -9.05 4.25
N LEU A 130 -0.04 -8.85 2.99
CA LEU A 130 1.35 -8.85 2.57
C LEU A 130 1.73 -7.51 1.95
N GLY A 131 2.97 -7.12 2.10
CA GLY A 131 3.52 -5.94 1.45
C GLY A 131 5.03 -6.06 1.31
N THR A 132 5.64 -5.20 0.51
CA THR A 132 7.09 -5.15 0.36
C THR A 132 7.66 -3.80 0.74
N VAL A 133 8.86 -3.80 1.28
CA VAL A 133 9.60 -2.60 1.62
C VAL A 133 11.09 -2.82 1.40
N HIS A 134 11.82 -1.79 1.00
CA HIS A 134 13.27 -1.87 0.94
C HIS A 134 13.85 -2.04 2.36
N PRO A 135 14.84 -2.94 2.58
CA PRO A 135 15.40 -3.18 3.92
C PRO A 135 15.91 -1.92 4.63
N ASP A 136 16.47 -0.98 3.88
CA ASP A 136 17.03 0.27 4.42
C ASP A 136 15.99 1.39 4.56
N ASN A 137 14.78 1.22 4.06
CA ASN A 137 13.68 2.15 4.29
C ASN A 137 13.09 1.93 5.68
N ILE A 138 13.82 2.39 6.69
CA ILE A 138 13.51 2.17 8.11
C ILE A 138 12.14 2.76 8.47
N TYR A 139 11.76 3.90 7.89
CA TYR A 139 10.48 4.53 8.17
C TYR A 139 9.30 3.64 7.76
N SER A 140 9.26 3.18 6.51
CA SER A 140 8.21 2.27 6.02
C SER A 140 8.22 0.93 6.74
N ARG A 141 9.41 0.36 6.98
CA ARG A 141 9.56 -0.89 7.72
C ARG A 141 9.01 -0.79 9.14
N THR A 142 9.32 0.31 9.83
CA THR A 142 8.82 0.58 11.17
C THR A 142 7.31 0.72 11.20
N ASN A 143 6.70 1.34 10.17
CA ASN A 143 5.25 1.45 10.08
C ASN A 143 4.59 0.06 9.99
N PHE A 144 5.08 -0.84 9.15
CA PHE A 144 4.61 -2.22 9.10
C PHE A 144 4.73 -2.91 10.46
N LEU A 145 5.89 -2.83 11.10
CA LEU A 145 6.13 -3.47 12.41
C LEU A 145 5.17 -2.94 13.49
N LYS A 146 4.93 -1.63 13.53
CA LYS A 146 3.99 -1.01 14.49
C LYS A 146 2.55 -1.44 14.28
N GLU A 147 2.16 -1.76 13.05
CA GLU A 147 0.83 -2.27 12.73
C GLU A 147 0.72 -3.81 12.91
N GLY A 148 1.73 -4.45 13.47
CA GLY A 148 1.72 -5.87 13.81
C GLY A 148 2.17 -6.80 12.69
N TYR A 149 2.74 -6.26 11.61
CA TYR A 149 3.37 -7.07 10.56
C TYR A 149 4.72 -7.59 11.04
N ARG A 150 5.13 -8.74 10.51
CA ARG A 150 6.45 -9.33 10.73
C ARG A 150 7.23 -9.43 9.42
N GLU A 151 8.53 -9.47 9.50
CA GLU A 151 9.37 -9.79 8.34
C GLU A 151 9.25 -11.29 8.03
N ALA A 152 8.70 -11.63 6.86
CA ALA A 152 8.55 -13.00 6.43
C ALA A 152 9.76 -13.49 5.61
N ARG A 153 10.27 -12.66 4.71
CA ARG A 153 11.41 -13.00 3.85
C ARG A 153 12.10 -11.76 3.31
N ARG A 154 13.42 -11.86 3.15
CA ARG A 154 14.23 -10.90 2.39
C ARG A 154 14.68 -11.52 1.07
N MET A 155 14.50 -10.79 -0.03
CA MET A 155 14.87 -11.27 -1.35
C MET A 155 15.05 -10.15 -2.36
N SER A 156 15.61 -10.48 -3.51
CA SER A 156 15.66 -9.58 -4.66
C SER A 156 14.38 -9.74 -5.49
N LYS A 157 13.74 -8.63 -5.83
CA LYS A 157 12.51 -8.57 -6.65
C LYS A 157 12.61 -7.43 -7.66
N TYR A 158 11.61 -7.33 -8.54
CA TYR A 158 11.43 -6.19 -9.45
C TYR A 158 12.71 -5.85 -10.25
N GLY A 159 13.40 -6.87 -10.79
CA GLY A 159 14.60 -6.65 -11.58
C GLY A 159 15.89 -6.42 -10.78
N GLY A 160 15.95 -6.93 -9.56
CA GLY A 160 17.16 -6.89 -8.71
C GLY A 160 17.09 -5.95 -7.52
N MET A 161 15.90 -5.36 -7.24
CA MET A 161 15.71 -4.52 -6.07
C MET A 161 15.58 -5.34 -4.79
N GLN A 162 16.31 -4.96 -3.74
CA GLN A 162 16.20 -5.61 -2.44
C GLN A 162 14.86 -5.32 -1.80
N ARG A 163 14.19 -6.35 -1.29
CA ARG A 163 12.87 -6.24 -0.63
C ARG A 163 12.77 -7.15 0.58
N VAL A 164 12.03 -6.65 1.56
CA VAL A 164 11.53 -7.45 2.68
C VAL A 164 10.04 -7.64 2.44
N ILE A 165 9.58 -8.89 2.47
CA ILE A 165 8.14 -9.20 2.47
C ILE A 165 7.68 -9.12 3.92
N MET A 166 6.72 -8.23 4.16
CA MET A 166 6.06 -8.04 5.44
C MET A 166 4.72 -8.77 5.42
N GLU A 167 4.39 -9.45 6.50
CA GLU A 167 3.19 -10.29 6.59
C GLU A 167 2.46 -10.07 7.91
N LYS A 168 1.13 -10.06 7.82
CA LYS A 168 0.22 -10.09 8.97
C LYS A 168 -0.95 -11.02 8.67
N GLU A 169 -1.31 -11.87 9.60
CA GLU A 169 -2.53 -12.66 9.56
C GLU A 169 -3.62 -11.96 10.37
N LYS A 170 -4.84 -11.93 9.81
CA LYS A 170 -6.02 -11.29 10.42
C LYS A 170 -6.44 -11.99 11.72
#